data_954ddf06272c404be75f8ef7c78ef7cb
#
_entry.id   954ddf06272c404be75f8ef7c78ef7cb
#
_cell.length_a   1.000
_cell.length_b   1.000
_cell.length_c   1.000
_cell.angle_alpha   90.00
_cell.angle_beta   90.00
_cell.angle_gamma   90.00
#
_symmetry.space_group_name_H-M   'P 1'
#
loop_
_entity.id
_entity.type
_entity.pdbx_description
1 polymer ?
#
loop_
_entity_poly.entity_id
_entity_poly.type
_entity_poly.pdbx_seq_one_letter_code
_entity_poly.pdbx_strand_id
1 'polypeptide(L)'
;MDHPLADRIRPKTLEEVVGQRHLLGPDALLRRFIEKGTDANMVFYGPSGTGKTTIANIIAQKTHRTLYKLNATTASLQDVKDIIGDVGTLMAPGGVLLYLDEIQYFNKKQQQSLLEFMENGSITLIASTTENPYFYVYAALLSRSTVFEFKSVTAAEVLPAVERALSLVKSESPLPLVWEEAVPGYIAHACGGDVRKAMNAVELLYETARSEEGALRMTLSDAEQVSQRSAMRYDRGGDAMYDMA
;
A
#
# COMPACT_ATOMS: atom_id res chain seq x y z
N MET A 1 -13.00 4.81 16.07
CA MET A 1 -12.95 3.86 14.93
C MET A 1 -11.74 2.99 15.14
N ASP A 2 -11.89 1.66 15.11
CA ASP A 2 -10.80 0.74 15.50
C ASP A 2 -9.65 0.61 14.49
N HIS A 3 -9.85 0.99 13.23
CA HIS A 3 -8.83 0.96 12.17
C HIS A 3 -8.94 2.17 11.23
N PRO A 4 -7.81 2.70 10.70
CA PRO A 4 -7.81 3.78 9.73
C PRO A 4 -8.66 3.45 8.47
N LEU A 5 -9.32 4.46 7.92
CA LEU A 5 -10.15 4.30 6.72
C LEU A 5 -9.40 3.67 5.56
N ALA A 6 -8.13 4.04 5.38
CA ALA A 6 -7.27 3.48 4.34
C ALA A 6 -7.10 1.95 4.43
N ASP A 7 -7.16 1.37 5.64
CA ASP A 7 -7.09 -0.08 5.83
C ASP A 7 -8.47 -0.74 5.67
N ARG A 8 -9.52 -0.08 6.11
CA ARG A 8 -10.91 -0.59 6.03
C ARG A 8 -11.41 -0.67 4.58
N ILE A 9 -11.05 0.31 3.74
CA ILE A 9 -11.44 0.38 2.33
C ILE A 9 -10.44 -0.29 1.38
N ARG A 10 -9.39 -0.91 1.93
CA ARG A 10 -8.34 -1.54 1.13
C ARG A 10 -8.96 -2.56 0.16
N PRO A 11 -8.65 -2.48 -1.15
CA PRO A 11 -9.10 -3.44 -2.14
C PRO A 11 -8.83 -4.89 -1.75
N LYS A 12 -9.81 -5.75 -1.94
CA LYS A 12 -9.74 -7.20 -1.70
C LYS A 12 -9.66 -7.99 -3.00
N THR A 13 -10.04 -7.40 -4.11
CA THR A 13 -9.99 -7.98 -5.45
C THR A 13 -9.19 -7.09 -6.41
N LEU A 14 -8.74 -7.64 -7.53
CA LEU A 14 -7.99 -6.88 -8.55
C LEU A 14 -8.86 -5.79 -9.20
N GLU A 15 -10.15 -6.01 -9.31
CA GLU A 15 -11.11 -5.09 -9.91
C GLU A 15 -11.32 -3.83 -9.07
N GLU A 16 -11.11 -3.93 -7.77
CA GLU A 16 -11.20 -2.79 -6.84
C GLU A 16 -9.94 -1.94 -6.81
N VAL A 17 -8.81 -2.46 -7.34
CA VAL A 17 -7.54 -1.73 -7.38
C VAL A 17 -7.62 -0.64 -8.43
N VAL A 18 -7.34 0.59 -8.04
CA VAL A 18 -7.34 1.73 -8.96
C VAL A 18 -5.97 1.88 -9.63
N GLY A 19 -6.00 2.29 -10.89
CA GLY A 19 -4.78 2.48 -11.68
C GLY A 19 -4.08 1.17 -12.07
N GLN A 20 -2.78 1.25 -12.33
CA GLN A 20 -1.88 0.12 -12.64
C GLN A 20 -2.35 -0.76 -13.81
N ARG A 21 -3.02 -0.21 -14.81
CA ARG A 21 -3.56 -0.99 -15.95
C ARG A 21 -2.50 -1.80 -16.69
N HIS A 22 -1.26 -1.32 -16.75
CA HIS A 22 -0.12 -2.02 -17.37
C HIS A 22 0.30 -3.29 -16.60
N LEU A 23 -0.02 -3.37 -15.29
CA LEU A 23 0.24 -4.53 -14.43
C LEU A 23 -0.97 -5.44 -14.26
N LEU A 24 -2.17 -4.86 -14.26
CA LEU A 24 -3.42 -5.52 -13.86
C LEU A 24 -4.43 -5.66 -15.01
N GLY A 25 -4.10 -5.18 -16.20
CA GLY A 25 -4.92 -5.38 -17.41
C GLY A 25 -5.05 -6.87 -17.78
N PRO A 26 -6.02 -7.24 -18.62
CA PRO A 26 -6.36 -8.65 -18.89
C PRO A 26 -5.18 -9.56 -19.27
N ASP A 27 -4.22 -9.03 -20.04
CA ASP A 27 -3.07 -9.79 -20.54
C ASP A 27 -1.76 -9.49 -19.78
N ALA A 28 -1.84 -8.69 -18.70
CA ALA A 28 -0.66 -8.29 -17.96
C ALA A 28 -0.04 -9.46 -17.18
N LEU A 29 1.29 -9.48 -17.13
CA LEU A 29 2.05 -10.57 -16.50
C LEU A 29 1.71 -10.74 -15.02
N LEU A 30 1.64 -9.63 -14.26
CA LEU A 30 1.33 -9.67 -12.84
C LEU A 30 -0.09 -10.20 -12.60
N ARG A 31 -1.08 -9.77 -13.40
CA ARG A 31 -2.43 -10.30 -13.31
C ARG A 31 -2.46 -11.81 -13.51
N ARG A 32 -1.78 -12.31 -14.54
CA ARG A 32 -1.69 -13.75 -14.79
C ARG A 32 -1.02 -14.54 -13.66
N PHE A 33 -0.01 -13.95 -13.02
CA PHE A 33 0.62 -14.56 -11.84
C PHE A 33 -0.38 -14.71 -10.70
N ILE A 34 -1.13 -13.63 -10.43
CA ILE A 34 -2.13 -13.61 -9.35
C ILE A 34 -3.27 -14.61 -9.63
N GLU A 35 -3.82 -14.59 -10.84
CA GLU A 35 -4.94 -15.46 -11.21
C GLU A 35 -4.57 -16.95 -11.20
N LYS A 36 -3.34 -17.28 -11.55
CA LYS A 36 -2.83 -18.67 -11.52
C LYS A 36 -2.36 -19.09 -10.12
N GLY A 37 -2.31 -18.18 -9.15
CA GLY A 37 -1.71 -18.46 -7.84
C GLY A 37 -0.22 -18.83 -7.96
N THR A 38 0.50 -18.21 -8.92
CA THR A 38 1.92 -18.52 -9.15
C THR A 38 2.75 -18.10 -7.95
N ASP A 39 3.50 -19.05 -7.44
CA ASP A 39 4.45 -18.86 -6.35
C ASP A 39 5.78 -18.33 -6.92
N ALA A 40 5.95 -17.02 -6.90
CA ALA A 40 7.12 -16.36 -7.46
C ALA A 40 7.57 -15.22 -6.57
N ASN A 41 8.89 -15.08 -6.41
CA ASN A 41 9.46 -13.91 -5.76
C ASN A 41 9.33 -12.69 -6.65
N MET A 42 9.00 -11.56 -6.05
CA MET A 42 8.72 -10.32 -6.78
C MET A 42 9.39 -9.12 -6.10
N VAL A 43 9.72 -8.12 -6.90
CA VAL A 43 10.14 -6.80 -6.43
C VAL A 43 9.19 -5.76 -7.01
N PHE A 44 8.49 -5.05 -6.14
CA PHE A 44 7.59 -3.95 -6.50
C PHE A 44 8.29 -2.62 -6.26
N TYR A 45 8.41 -1.78 -7.27
CA TYR A 45 9.00 -0.47 -7.09
C TYR A 45 8.11 0.64 -7.66
N GLY A 46 8.27 1.83 -7.14
CA GLY A 46 7.50 3.01 -7.56
C GLY A 46 6.96 3.82 -6.38
N PRO A 47 6.29 4.95 -6.66
CA PRO A 47 5.86 5.91 -5.64
C PRO A 47 5.02 5.29 -4.53
N SER A 48 4.98 5.94 -3.35
CA SER A 48 4.13 5.51 -2.24
C SER A 48 2.65 5.61 -2.60
N GLY A 49 1.78 4.86 -1.90
CA GLY A 49 0.33 4.91 -2.09
C GLY A 49 -0.19 4.40 -3.43
N THR A 50 0.64 3.76 -4.25
CA THR A 50 0.28 3.23 -5.59
C THR A 50 -0.28 1.80 -5.58
N GLY A 51 -0.44 1.19 -4.40
CA GLY A 51 -1.09 -0.11 -4.24
C GLY A 51 -0.16 -1.31 -4.05
N LYS A 52 1.17 -1.15 -3.91
CA LYS A 52 2.14 -2.25 -3.72
C LYS A 52 1.72 -3.22 -2.61
N THR A 53 1.47 -2.72 -1.41
CA THR A 53 1.02 -3.53 -0.27
C THR A 53 -0.36 -4.16 -0.49
N THR A 54 -1.25 -3.48 -1.20
CA THR A 54 -2.59 -3.99 -1.54
C THR A 54 -2.49 -5.22 -2.44
N ILE A 55 -1.66 -5.15 -3.47
CA ILE A 55 -1.43 -6.29 -4.38
C ILE A 55 -0.79 -7.46 -3.63
N ALA A 56 0.17 -7.21 -2.73
CA ALA A 56 0.75 -8.28 -1.90
C ALA A 56 -0.31 -8.99 -1.02
N ASN A 57 -1.29 -8.25 -0.46
CA ASN A 57 -2.40 -8.88 0.27
C ASN A 57 -3.27 -9.76 -0.64
N ILE A 58 -3.58 -9.30 -1.86
CA ILE A 58 -4.39 -10.06 -2.82
C ILE A 58 -3.64 -11.34 -3.24
N ILE A 59 -2.33 -11.25 -3.49
CA ILE A 59 -1.48 -12.42 -3.80
C ILE A 59 -1.53 -13.44 -2.66
N ALA A 60 -1.36 -13.01 -1.42
CA ALA A 60 -1.38 -13.89 -0.25
C ALA A 60 -2.72 -14.64 -0.14
N GLN A 61 -3.84 -13.94 -0.35
CA GLN A 61 -5.17 -14.56 -0.34
C GLN A 61 -5.34 -15.59 -1.47
N LYS A 62 -4.87 -15.28 -2.67
CA LYS A 62 -4.96 -16.15 -3.84
C LYS A 62 -4.06 -17.39 -3.77
N THR A 63 -2.90 -17.26 -3.14
CA THR A 63 -1.94 -18.35 -2.95
C THR A 63 -2.17 -19.15 -1.66
N HIS A 64 -3.16 -18.76 -0.83
CA HIS A 64 -3.44 -19.34 0.49
C HIS A 64 -2.22 -19.37 1.43
N ARG A 65 -1.29 -18.41 1.25
CA ARG A 65 -0.10 -18.25 2.10
C ARG A 65 -0.39 -17.32 3.27
N THR A 66 0.25 -17.57 4.38
CA THR A 66 0.22 -16.65 5.50
C THR A 66 1.10 -15.43 5.18
N LEU A 67 0.48 -14.25 5.17
CA LEU A 67 1.18 -12.99 4.88
C LEU A 67 1.80 -12.40 6.13
N TYR A 68 3.12 -12.30 6.15
CA TYR A 68 3.86 -11.51 7.11
C TYR A 68 4.35 -10.22 6.46
N LYS A 69 4.24 -9.11 7.20
CA LYS A 69 4.66 -7.78 6.74
C LYS A 69 5.74 -7.24 7.65
N LEU A 70 6.88 -6.94 7.07
CA LEU A 70 7.97 -6.26 7.74
C LEU A 70 8.30 -4.97 7.01
N ASN A 71 8.78 -3.97 7.75
CA ASN A 71 9.35 -2.77 7.17
C ASN A 71 10.86 -2.77 7.47
N ALA A 72 11.70 -2.71 6.43
CA ALA A 72 13.14 -2.78 6.56
C ALA A 72 13.76 -1.61 7.33
N THR A 73 13.02 -0.51 7.54
CA THR A 73 13.47 0.61 8.39
C THR A 73 13.51 0.25 9.88
N THR A 74 12.70 -0.71 10.31
CA THR A 74 12.56 -1.10 11.73
C THR A 74 12.83 -2.57 11.99
N ALA A 75 12.72 -3.42 10.97
CA ALA A 75 12.89 -4.86 11.09
C ALA A 75 14.38 -5.27 11.10
N SER A 76 14.64 -6.40 11.72
CA SER A 76 15.92 -7.09 11.75
C SER A 76 15.86 -8.43 11.02
N LEU A 77 17.04 -9.06 10.79
CA LEU A 77 17.09 -10.45 10.31
C LEU A 77 16.53 -11.45 11.31
N GLN A 78 16.51 -11.10 12.61
CA GLN A 78 15.92 -11.98 13.62
C GLN A 78 14.41 -12.07 13.43
N ASP A 79 13.74 -10.94 13.13
CA ASP A 79 12.29 -10.95 12.84
C ASP A 79 11.96 -11.84 11.64
N VAL A 80 12.81 -11.86 10.61
CA VAL A 80 12.65 -12.77 9.46
C VAL A 80 12.81 -14.23 9.89
N LYS A 81 13.81 -14.55 10.73
CA LYS A 81 14.04 -15.92 11.23
C LYS A 81 12.89 -16.41 12.09
N ASP A 82 12.32 -15.53 12.93
CA ASP A 82 11.18 -15.85 13.77
C ASP A 82 9.95 -16.21 12.91
N ILE A 83 9.70 -15.44 11.83
CA ILE A 83 8.65 -15.77 10.84
C ILE A 83 8.90 -17.12 10.17
N ILE A 84 10.16 -17.44 9.84
CA ILE A 84 10.51 -18.72 9.21
C ILE A 84 10.26 -19.89 10.18
N GLY A 85 10.38 -19.67 11.49
CA GLY A 85 10.01 -20.65 12.50
C GLY A 85 8.56 -21.11 12.44
N ASP A 86 7.68 -20.29 11.86
CA ASP A 86 6.25 -20.62 11.68
C ASP A 86 5.97 -21.50 10.45
N VAL A 87 6.94 -21.64 9.53
CA VAL A 87 6.79 -22.40 8.28
C VAL A 87 6.49 -23.88 8.59
N GLY A 88 5.41 -24.40 7.99
CA GLY A 88 4.99 -25.78 8.19
C GLY A 88 4.32 -26.05 9.54
N THR A 89 4.09 -25.03 10.36
CA THR A 89 3.30 -25.13 11.57
C THR A 89 1.81 -24.80 11.32
N LEU A 90 0.98 -24.90 12.34
CA LEU A 90 -0.42 -24.45 12.27
C LEU A 90 -0.56 -22.94 11.99
N MET A 91 0.48 -22.15 12.24
CA MET A 91 0.50 -20.71 11.97
C MET A 91 0.63 -20.38 10.49
N ALA A 92 1.33 -21.22 9.70
CA ALA A 92 1.54 -21.01 8.26
C ALA A 92 1.42 -22.34 7.47
N PRO A 93 0.24 -22.98 7.46
CA PRO A 93 0.05 -24.29 6.82
C PRO A 93 0.23 -24.26 5.30
N GLY A 94 -0.06 -23.14 4.66
CA GLY A 94 0.12 -22.90 3.21
C GLY A 94 1.49 -22.32 2.84
N GLY A 95 2.42 -22.21 3.81
CA GLY A 95 3.70 -21.53 3.65
C GLY A 95 3.62 -20.02 3.91
N VAL A 96 4.78 -19.38 3.90
CA VAL A 96 4.94 -17.95 4.22
C VAL A 96 5.10 -17.12 2.95
N LEU A 97 4.33 -16.04 2.85
CA LEU A 97 4.60 -14.92 1.96
C LEU A 97 5.10 -13.74 2.81
N LEU A 98 6.37 -13.40 2.63
CA LEU A 98 6.97 -12.25 3.30
C LEU A 98 6.88 -11.02 2.41
N TYR A 99 6.10 -10.02 2.86
CA TYR A 99 6.14 -8.67 2.28
C TYR A 99 7.13 -7.82 3.05
N LEU A 100 8.25 -7.49 2.42
CA LEU A 100 9.29 -6.64 2.99
C LEU A 100 9.24 -5.25 2.36
N ASP A 101 8.71 -4.29 3.10
CA ASP A 101 8.61 -2.90 2.65
C ASP A 101 9.93 -2.16 2.84
N GLU A 102 10.23 -1.24 1.92
CA GLU A 102 11.42 -0.38 1.90
C GLU A 102 12.73 -1.17 1.98
N ILE A 103 12.88 -2.21 1.14
CA ILE A 103 14.02 -3.16 1.16
C ILE A 103 15.39 -2.46 1.05
N GLN A 104 15.47 -1.26 0.48
CA GLN A 104 16.73 -0.50 0.36
C GLN A 104 17.36 -0.18 1.73
N TYR A 105 16.59 -0.20 2.82
CA TYR A 105 17.13 -0.02 4.18
C TYR A 105 17.79 -1.28 4.76
N PHE A 106 17.57 -2.45 4.17
CA PHE A 106 18.38 -3.62 4.47
C PHE A 106 19.74 -3.50 3.78
N ASN A 107 20.82 -3.62 4.55
CA ASN A 107 22.15 -3.65 3.97
C ASN A 107 22.39 -4.93 3.12
N LYS A 108 23.46 -4.92 2.33
CA LYS A 108 23.76 -6.03 1.41
C LYS A 108 23.81 -7.40 2.11
N LYS A 109 24.37 -7.49 3.33
CA LYS A 109 24.47 -8.74 4.08
C LYS A 109 23.08 -9.24 4.51
N GLN A 110 22.19 -8.33 4.93
CA GLN A 110 20.82 -8.67 5.28
C GLN A 110 20.03 -9.15 4.05
N GLN A 111 20.14 -8.43 2.92
CA GLN A 111 19.51 -8.87 1.67
C GLN A 111 20.06 -10.21 1.19
N GLN A 112 21.36 -10.46 1.34
CA GLN A 112 21.98 -11.74 1.00
C GLN A 112 21.45 -12.90 1.85
N SER A 113 21.16 -12.66 3.14
CA SER A 113 20.59 -13.69 4.02
C SER A 113 19.15 -14.08 3.60
N LEU A 114 18.39 -13.19 2.93
CA LEU A 114 17.08 -13.53 2.41
C LEU A 114 17.16 -14.58 1.29
N LEU A 115 18.26 -14.63 0.53
CA LEU A 115 18.41 -15.58 -0.58
C LEU A 115 18.33 -17.03 -0.13
N GLU A 116 18.93 -17.37 1.01
CA GLU A 116 18.90 -18.72 1.56
C GLU A 116 17.44 -19.18 1.79
N PHE A 117 16.62 -18.30 2.32
CA PHE A 117 15.21 -18.59 2.64
C PHE A 117 14.32 -18.62 1.39
N MET A 118 14.68 -17.87 0.36
CA MET A 118 14.02 -17.93 -0.94
C MET A 118 14.39 -19.20 -1.72
N GLU A 119 15.67 -19.58 -1.70
CA GLU A 119 16.19 -20.74 -2.44
C GLU A 119 15.73 -22.08 -1.86
N ASN A 120 15.63 -22.18 -0.54
CA ASN A 120 15.13 -23.39 0.12
C ASN A 120 13.59 -23.45 0.18
N GLY A 121 12.89 -22.42 -0.34
CA GLY A 121 11.43 -22.36 -0.38
C GLY A 121 10.76 -22.06 0.97
N SER A 122 11.52 -21.67 2.01
CA SER A 122 10.95 -21.30 3.31
C SER A 122 10.04 -20.09 3.21
N ILE A 123 10.36 -19.14 2.32
CA ILE A 123 9.53 -17.97 2.06
C ILE A 123 9.34 -17.74 0.57
N THR A 124 8.19 -17.16 0.20
CA THR A 124 8.02 -16.40 -1.04
C THR A 124 8.17 -14.93 -0.67
N LEU A 125 9.10 -14.23 -1.32
CA LEU A 125 9.39 -12.83 -1.02
C LEU A 125 8.68 -11.90 -2.02
N ILE A 126 7.95 -10.91 -1.49
CA ILE A 126 7.59 -9.69 -2.22
C ILE A 126 8.29 -8.53 -1.53
N ALA A 127 9.37 -8.06 -2.12
CA ALA A 127 10.04 -6.85 -1.64
C ALA A 127 9.43 -5.61 -2.30
N SER A 128 9.34 -4.50 -1.56
CA SER A 128 8.93 -3.20 -2.12
C SER A 128 9.93 -2.11 -1.83
N THR A 129 9.97 -1.12 -2.72
CA THR A 129 10.83 0.06 -2.59
C THR A 129 10.22 1.24 -3.35
N THR A 130 10.49 2.46 -2.88
CA THR A 130 10.23 3.68 -3.62
C THR A 130 11.36 4.05 -4.58
N GLU A 131 12.53 3.43 -4.40
CA GLU A 131 13.75 3.68 -5.16
C GLU A 131 13.88 2.76 -6.37
N ASN A 132 14.80 3.08 -7.27
CA ASN A 132 15.11 2.19 -8.40
C ASN A 132 15.81 0.92 -7.89
N PRO A 133 15.18 -0.27 -8.03
CA PRO A 133 15.70 -1.51 -7.42
C PRO A 133 17.05 -1.92 -7.98
N TYR A 134 17.40 -1.55 -9.19
CA TYR A 134 18.66 -1.92 -9.82
C TYR A 134 19.89 -1.27 -9.17
N PHE A 135 19.70 -0.20 -8.37
CA PHE A 135 20.78 0.45 -7.61
C PHE A 135 20.83 0.02 -6.14
N TYR A 136 19.69 -0.34 -5.56
CA TYR A 136 19.55 -0.54 -4.11
C TYR A 136 19.30 -1.98 -3.69
N VAL A 137 18.78 -2.81 -4.60
CA VAL A 137 18.51 -4.22 -4.30
C VAL A 137 19.68 -5.08 -4.78
N TYR A 138 20.08 -6.05 -3.96
CA TYR A 138 21.17 -6.96 -4.27
C TYR A 138 20.91 -7.74 -5.57
N ALA A 139 21.86 -7.72 -6.49
CA ALA A 139 21.69 -8.28 -7.83
C ALA A 139 21.27 -9.76 -7.84
N ALA A 140 21.77 -10.56 -6.88
CA ALA A 140 21.41 -11.97 -6.77
C ALA A 140 19.94 -12.16 -6.33
N LEU A 141 19.37 -11.21 -5.60
CA LEU A 141 17.95 -11.20 -5.23
C LEU A 141 17.10 -10.81 -6.45
N LEU A 142 17.52 -9.78 -7.20
CA LEU A 142 16.83 -9.38 -8.43
C LEU A 142 16.80 -10.50 -9.48
N SER A 143 17.90 -11.25 -9.64
CA SER A 143 17.97 -12.35 -10.61
C SER A 143 17.03 -13.51 -10.30
N ARG A 144 16.50 -13.58 -9.06
CA ARG A 144 15.55 -14.59 -8.58
C ARG A 144 14.13 -14.04 -8.40
N SER A 145 13.92 -12.82 -8.82
CA SER A 145 12.63 -12.12 -8.64
C SER A 145 12.14 -11.52 -9.94
N THR A 146 10.84 -11.42 -10.11
CA THR A 146 10.24 -10.63 -11.19
C THR A 146 10.00 -9.21 -10.70
N VAL A 147 10.52 -8.23 -11.44
CA VAL A 147 10.43 -6.81 -11.07
C VAL A 147 9.21 -6.18 -11.74
N PHE A 148 8.40 -5.47 -10.96
CA PHE A 148 7.19 -4.76 -11.41
C PHE A 148 7.24 -3.29 -11.03
N GLU A 149 7.09 -2.42 -12.01
CA GLU A 149 7.01 -0.97 -11.81
C GLU A 149 5.58 -0.52 -11.54
N PHE A 150 5.37 0.09 -10.39
CA PHE A 150 4.12 0.77 -10.05
C PHE A 150 4.24 2.25 -10.41
N LYS A 151 3.28 2.75 -11.17
CA LYS A 151 3.24 4.15 -11.63
C LYS A 151 2.31 4.98 -10.75
N SER A 152 2.55 6.29 -10.71
CA SER A 152 1.62 7.23 -10.09
C SER A 152 0.22 7.08 -10.69
N VAL A 153 -0.79 7.16 -9.84
CA VAL A 153 -2.20 7.03 -10.23
C VAL A 153 -2.74 8.43 -10.57
N THR A 154 -3.45 8.56 -11.67
CA THR A 154 -4.05 9.85 -12.07
C THR A 154 -5.23 10.21 -11.18
N ALA A 155 -5.59 11.50 -11.09
CA ALA A 155 -6.76 11.94 -10.33
C ALA A 155 -8.07 11.25 -10.81
N ALA A 156 -8.22 11.06 -12.11
CA ALA A 156 -9.38 10.36 -12.68
C ALA A 156 -9.47 8.89 -12.24
N GLU A 157 -8.32 8.23 -12.05
CA GLU A 157 -8.26 6.85 -11.55
C GLU A 157 -8.47 6.79 -10.02
N VAL A 158 -8.07 7.82 -9.27
CA VAL A 158 -8.27 7.88 -7.81
C VAL A 158 -9.72 8.19 -7.45
N LEU A 159 -10.42 8.98 -8.27
CA LEU A 159 -11.78 9.45 -7.98
C LEU A 159 -12.77 8.35 -7.56
N PRO A 160 -12.86 7.19 -8.23
CA PRO A 160 -13.75 6.10 -7.79
C PRO A 160 -13.43 5.57 -6.39
N ALA A 161 -12.14 5.59 -5.99
CA ALA A 161 -11.76 5.18 -4.64
C ALA A 161 -12.21 6.21 -3.59
N VAL A 162 -12.11 7.50 -3.90
CA VAL A 162 -12.60 8.59 -3.04
C VAL A 162 -14.12 8.51 -2.87
N GLU A 163 -14.87 8.31 -3.96
CA GLU A 163 -16.33 8.16 -3.92
C GLU A 163 -16.77 6.94 -3.09
N ARG A 164 -16.05 5.82 -3.23
CA ARG A 164 -16.27 4.63 -2.42
C ARG A 164 -16.00 4.90 -0.94
N ALA A 165 -14.93 5.64 -0.62
CA ALA A 165 -14.60 6.03 0.74
C ALA A 165 -15.68 6.93 1.36
N LEU A 166 -16.12 7.94 0.64
CA LEU A 166 -17.21 8.83 1.05
C LEU A 166 -18.52 8.07 1.27
N SER A 167 -18.83 7.13 0.39
CA SER A 167 -20.01 6.28 0.52
C SER A 167 -19.95 5.39 1.77
N LEU A 168 -18.76 4.86 2.09
CA LEU A 168 -18.55 4.06 3.30
C LEU A 168 -18.76 4.91 4.56
N VAL A 169 -18.07 6.05 4.68
CA VAL A 169 -18.22 6.90 5.87
C VAL A 169 -19.65 7.45 6.01
N LYS A 170 -20.34 7.70 4.89
CA LYS A 170 -21.76 8.07 4.90
C LYS A 170 -22.65 6.98 5.47
N SER A 171 -22.39 5.71 5.12
CA SER A 171 -23.17 4.57 5.62
C SER A 171 -22.96 4.29 7.12
N GLU A 172 -21.83 4.69 7.66
CA GLU A 172 -21.46 4.50 9.06
C GLU A 172 -21.75 5.72 9.94
N SER A 173 -22.04 6.86 9.31
CA SER A 173 -22.30 8.11 10.01
C SER A 173 -23.62 8.04 10.80
N PRO A 174 -23.61 8.45 12.10
CA PRO A 174 -24.83 8.52 12.90
C PRO A 174 -25.79 9.64 12.49
N LEU A 175 -25.29 10.62 11.72
CA LEU A 175 -26.05 11.74 11.18
C LEU A 175 -26.00 11.70 9.65
N PRO A 176 -27.00 12.27 8.97
CA PRO A 176 -26.92 12.46 7.53
C PRO A 176 -25.62 13.18 7.15
N LEU A 177 -24.89 12.61 6.18
CA LEU A 177 -23.64 13.19 5.69
C LEU A 177 -23.86 13.73 4.28
N VAL A 178 -23.52 15.01 4.09
CA VAL A 178 -23.58 15.71 2.81
C VAL A 178 -22.24 16.37 2.50
N TRP A 179 -21.90 16.46 1.23
CA TRP A 179 -20.69 17.17 0.77
C TRP A 179 -20.97 17.95 -0.51
N GLU A 180 -20.18 18.98 -0.74
CA GLU A 180 -20.22 19.73 -1.99
C GLU A 180 -19.73 18.88 -3.16
N GLU A 181 -20.33 19.05 -4.34
CA GLU A 181 -20.04 18.26 -5.55
C GLU A 181 -18.57 18.26 -5.94
N ALA A 182 -17.85 19.35 -5.67
CA ALA A 182 -16.42 19.50 -5.99
C ALA A 182 -15.49 18.73 -5.05
N VAL A 183 -15.93 18.30 -3.85
CA VAL A 183 -15.09 17.68 -2.81
C VAL A 183 -14.40 16.40 -3.30
N PRO A 184 -15.08 15.41 -3.89
CA PRO A 184 -14.41 14.18 -4.33
C PRO A 184 -13.32 14.43 -5.38
N GLY A 185 -13.63 15.26 -6.37
CA GLY A 185 -12.70 15.62 -7.44
C GLY A 185 -11.46 16.36 -6.92
N TYR A 186 -11.66 17.27 -5.97
CA TYR A 186 -10.57 18.00 -5.34
C TYR A 186 -9.63 17.06 -4.57
N ILE A 187 -10.16 16.18 -3.70
CA ILE A 187 -9.36 15.21 -2.95
C ILE A 187 -8.56 14.31 -3.90
N ALA A 188 -9.20 13.81 -4.96
CA ALA A 188 -8.56 12.97 -5.96
C ALA A 188 -7.39 13.67 -6.68
N HIS A 189 -7.51 14.99 -6.92
CA HIS A 189 -6.45 15.79 -7.52
C HIS A 189 -5.34 16.11 -6.49
N ALA A 190 -5.71 16.53 -5.29
CA ALA A 190 -4.78 17.02 -4.27
C ALA A 190 -3.88 15.90 -3.68
N CYS A 191 -4.27 14.62 -3.81
CA CYS A 191 -3.46 13.52 -3.31
C CYS A 191 -2.17 13.25 -4.14
N GLY A 192 -2.03 13.86 -5.33
CA GLY A 192 -0.85 13.70 -6.17
C GLY A 192 -0.55 12.26 -6.60
N GLY A 193 -1.58 11.41 -6.72
CA GLY A 193 -1.45 10.01 -7.13
C GLY A 193 -1.15 9.03 -5.98
N ASP A 194 -1.12 9.50 -4.75
CA ASP A 194 -1.04 8.66 -3.54
C ASP A 194 -2.44 8.39 -2.99
N VAL A 195 -2.99 7.20 -3.29
CA VAL A 195 -4.34 6.80 -2.87
C VAL A 195 -4.48 6.79 -1.34
N ARG A 196 -3.42 6.50 -0.59
CA ARG A 196 -3.44 6.51 0.88
C ARG A 196 -3.67 7.94 1.40
N LYS A 197 -3.02 8.94 0.79
CA LYS A 197 -3.26 10.35 1.12
C LYS A 197 -4.72 10.75 0.87
N ALA A 198 -5.32 10.29 -0.23
CA ALA A 198 -6.73 10.55 -0.53
C ALA A 198 -7.65 9.95 0.55
N MET A 199 -7.41 8.70 0.98
CA MET A 199 -8.21 8.06 2.03
C MET A 199 -8.08 8.77 3.38
N ASN A 200 -6.85 9.15 3.76
CA ASN A 200 -6.61 9.91 4.97
C ASN A 200 -7.28 11.29 4.93
N ALA A 201 -7.34 11.94 3.76
CA ALA A 201 -8.05 13.19 3.60
C ALA A 201 -9.56 13.03 3.79
N VAL A 202 -10.17 11.97 3.25
CA VAL A 202 -11.58 11.66 3.47
C VAL A 202 -11.87 11.41 4.95
N GLU A 203 -11.03 10.62 5.63
CA GLU A 203 -11.19 10.31 7.06
C GLU A 203 -11.13 11.58 7.91
N LEU A 204 -10.09 12.40 7.71
CA LEU A 204 -9.93 13.63 8.45
C LEU A 204 -11.03 14.64 8.16
N LEU A 205 -11.49 14.73 6.91
CA LEU A 205 -12.61 15.58 6.51
C LEU A 205 -13.91 15.15 7.20
N TYR A 206 -14.14 13.84 7.30
CA TYR A 206 -15.29 13.29 8.03
C TYR A 206 -15.21 13.57 9.55
N GLU A 207 -14.05 13.35 10.16
CA GLU A 207 -13.85 13.60 11.60
C GLU A 207 -14.00 15.07 11.98
N THR A 208 -13.71 15.98 11.05
CA THR A 208 -13.78 17.43 11.27
C THR A 208 -15.04 18.07 10.69
N ALA A 209 -15.95 17.27 10.11
CA ALA A 209 -17.19 17.76 9.51
C ALA A 209 -18.06 18.51 10.53
N ARG A 210 -18.62 19.65 10.11
CA ARG A 210 -19.46 20.47 10.97
C ARG A 210 -20.88 19.97 10.97
N SER A 211 -21.52 19.98 12.15
CA SER A 211 -22.94 19.68 12.25
C SER A 211 -23.75 20.96 11.99
N GLU A 212 -24.48 20.98 10.89
CA GLU A 212 -25.38 22.08 10.49
C GLU A 212 -26.76 21.49 10.18
N GLU A 213 -27.80 22.08 10.76
CA GLU A 213 -29.20 21.68 10.55
C GLU A 213 -29.48 20.17 10.72
N GLY A 214 -28.73 19.51 11.64
CA GLY A 214 -28.88 18.07 11.91
C GLY A 214 -28.17 17.13 10.93
N ALA A 215 -27.36 17.67 10.02
CA ALA A 215 -26.49 16.91 9.12
C ALA A 215 -25.01 17.29 9.30
N LEU A 216 -24.11 16.35 9.02
CA LEU A 216 -22.68 16.63 8.88
C LEU A 216 -22.40 17.17 7.48
N ARG A 217 -21.74 18.31 7.38
CA ARG A 217 -21.41 18.95 6.11
C ARG A 217 -19.91 18.99 5.88
N MET A 218 -19.49 18.59 4.68
CA MET A 218 -18.11 18.71 4.19
C MET A 218 -18.08 19.71 3.03
N THR A 219 -17.32 20.78 3.20
CA THR A 219 -17.20 21.83 2.17
C THR A 219 -15.90 21.69 1.39
N LEU A 220 -15.82 22.33 0.23
CA LEU A 220 -14.57 22.40 -0.56
C LEU A 220 -13.46 23.10 0.25
N SER A 221 -13.79 24.16 0.98
CA SER A 221 -12.84 24.88 1.83
C SER A 221 -12.25 23.99 2.93
N ASP A 222 -13.06 23.11 3.54
CA ASP A 222 -12.55 22.13 4.52
C ASP A 222 -11.64 21.10 3.85
N ALA A 223 -11.99 20.62 2.65
CA ALA A 223 -11.18 19.69 1.87
C ALA A 223 -9.83 20.30 1.48
N GLU A 224 -9.77 21.58 1.14
CA GLU A 224 -8.54 22.32 0.87
C GLU A 224 -7.63 22.38 2.09
N GLN A 225 -8.19 22.73 3.25
CA GLN A 225 -7.44 22.81 4.52
C GLN A 225 -6.89 21.45 4.95
N VAL A 226 -7.67 20.38 4.82
CA VAL A 226 -7.27 19.01 5.16
C VAL A 226 -6.15 18.54 4.25
N SER A 227 -6.25 18.78 2.95
CA SER A 227 -5.24 18.35 1.97
C SER A 227 -3.90 19.06 2.15
N GLN A 228 -3.91 20.37 2.45
CA GLN A 228 -2.71 21.13 2.76
C GLN A 228 -2.02 20.65 4.05
N ARG A 229 -2.77 20.36 5.10
CA ARG A 229 -2.21 19.82 6.36
C ARG A 229 -1.63 18.43 6.20
N SER A 230 -2.22 17.61 5.35
CA SER A 230 -1.72 16.29 5.01
C SER A 230 -0.36 16.36 4.28
N ALA A 231 -0.16 17.33 3.39
CA ALA A 231 1.12 17.59 2.72
C ALA A 231 2.20 18.01 3.72
N MET A 232 1.92 18.98 4.61
CA MET A 232 2.89 19.50 5.60
C MET A 232 3.34 18.45 6.65
N ARG A 233 2.52 17.46 6.98
CA ARG A 233 2.92 16.36 7.87
C ARG A 233 3.91 15.41 7.23
N TYR A 234 3.88 15.27 5.91
CA TYR A 234 4.75 14.36 5.16
C TYR A 234 6.14 14.98 4.93
N ASP A 235 6.22 16.29 4.65
CA ASP A 235 7.50 16.99 4.46
C ASP A 235 8.33 17.03 5.75
N ARG A 236 7.69 17.16 6.92
CA ARG A 236 8.40 17.12 8.21
C ARG A 236 8.96 15.74 8.59
N GLY A 237 8.50 14.67 7.98
CA GLY A 237 9.06 13.32 8.14
C GLY A 237 10.22 13.00 7.19
N GLY A 238 10.35 13.76 6.08
CA GLY A 238 11.39 13.58 5.06
C GLY A 238 12.63 14.47 5.25
N ASP A 239 12.46 15.69 5.76
CA ASP A 239 13.55 16.68 5.85
C ASP A 239 14.41 16.58 7.12
N ALA A 240 14.07 15.73 8.08
CA ALA A 240 14.87 15.57 9.30
C ALA A 240 16.24 14.87 9.08
N MET A 241 16.58 14.48 7.86
CA MET A 241 17.84 13.79 7.53
C MET A 241 18.86 14.61 6.72
N TYR A 242 18.57 15.87 6.36
CA TYR A 242 19.47 16.66 5.50
C TYR A 242 20.15 17.87 6.17
N ASP A 243 19.94 18.10 7.47
CA ASP A 243 20.54 19.23 8.18
C ASP A 243 21.60 18.80 9.24
N MET A 244 22.50 17.89 8.87
CA MET A 244 23.80 17.68 9.57
C MET A 244 24.87 17.30 8.56
N ALA A 245 25.45 18.30 7.92
CA ALA A 245 26.75 18.23 7.27
C ALA A 245 27.60 19.42 7.74
#